data_69a06fcb4320ab16607cff349cadf8fe
#
_entry.id   69a06fcb4320ab16607cff349cadf8fe
#
_cell.length_a   1.000
_cell.length_b   1.000
_cell.length_c   1.000
_cell.angle_alpha   90.00
_cell.angle_beta   90.00
_cell.angle_gamma   90.00
#
_symmetry.space_group_name_H-M   'P 1'
#
loop_
_entity.id
_entity.type
_entity.pdbx_description
1 polymer ?
#
loop_
_entity_poly.entity_id
_entity_poly.type
_entity_poly.pdbx_seq_one_letter_code
_entity_poly.pdbx_strand_id
1 'polypeptide(L)'
;MGFLIAALAASPGLAHARAADLFYERTVMGAADARCGLFAPDVASALAAGAAQARGAALRAGVAAETLRESERIARARAAAADCASPDVMLAAGRVRGAFSGFAKLTRLTYAGDVADWRADRNIGRAPRWRLTQDSRFGADRMAFGLAGRQGAGALVAVARFADAAEPYAARIVLRDTGRSSQPYLDGWGGGSTAGLPLARRLPPHTALRAYGAAARARADPDLLPKDVAEGWAFRFPDEAVRALAGLDPREAVAVEFLFPGDQIRRAYVEVGDFAAGRAFLQVAGR
;
A
#
# COMPACT_ATOMS: atom_id res chain seq x y z
N MET A 1 21.76 -16.72 -37.87
CA MET A 1 20.77 -17.49 -37.07
C MET A 1 20.35 -16.64 -35.91
N GLY A 2 19.20 -15.92 -36.02
CA GLY A 2 18.68 -15.04 -34.97
C GLY A 2 17.68 -15.84 -34.12
N PHE A 3 17.90 -15.92 -32.80
CA PHE A 3 16.95 -16.46 -31.84
C PHE A 3 15.91 -15.39 -31.54
N LEU A 4 14.68 -15.59 -32.00
CA LEU A 4 13.50 -14.84 -31.54
C LEU A 4 13.14 -15.37 -30.17
N ILE A 5 13.39 -14.55 -29.11
CA ILE A 5 12.84 -14.78 -27.79
C ILE A 5 11.39 -14.29 -27.82
N ALA A 6 10.42 -15.18 -27.94
CA ALA A 6 9.02 -14.88 -27.77
C ALA A 6 8.76 -14.60 -26.27
N ALA A 7 8.55 -13.34 -25.92
CA ALA A 7 8.03 -12.95 -24.61
C ALA A 7 6.58 -13.46 -24.51
N LEU A 8 6.35 -14.50 -23.71
CA LEU A 8 5.03 -14.96 -23.33
C LEU A 8 4.37 -13.88 -22.46
N ALA A 9 3.57 -13.01 -23.06
CA ALA A 9 2.69 -12.11 -22.35
C ALA A 9 1.65 -12.98 -21.61
N ALA A 10 1.74 -13.03 -20.28
CA ALA A 10 0.74 -13.69 -19.46
C ALA A 10 -0.62 -13.01 -19.71
N SER A 11 -1.64 -13.78 -20.12
CA SER A 11 -2.97 -13.27 -20.35
C SER A 11 -3.53 -12.63 -19.06
N PRO A 12 -4.12 -11.44 -19.13
CA PRO A 12 -4.63 -10.73 -17.93
C PRO A 12 -5.56 -11.62 -17.07
N GLY A 13 -6.41 -12.45 -17.67
CA GLY A 13 -7.31 -13.36 -16.95
C GLY A 13 -6.61 -14.38 -16.03
N LEU A 14 -5.43 -14.87 -16.39
CA LEU A 14 -4.66 -15.80 -15.54
C LEU A 14 -4.03 -15.10 -14.33
N ALA A 15 -3.63 -13.84 -14.47
CA ALA A 15 -3.10 -13.05 -13.36
C ALA A 15 -4.18 -12.70 -12.34
N HIS A 16 -5.40 -12.43 -12.78
CA HIS A 16 -6.57 -12.16 -11.94
C HIS A 16 -6.97 -13.37 -11.08
N ALA A 17 -7.13 -14.53 -11.71
CA ALA A 17 -7.46 -15.77 -11.02
C ALA A 17 -6.40 -16.08 -9.96
N ARG A 18 -5.12 -15.99 -10.32
CA ARG A 18 -4.02 -16.26 -9.39
C ARG A 18 -3.99 -15.34 -8.17
N ALA A 19 -4.29 -14.04 -8.32
CA ALA A 19 -4.32 -13.11 -7.19
C ALA A 19 -5.48 -13.42 -6.23
N ALA A 20 -6.66 -13.74 -6.75
CA ALA A 20 -7.82 -14.14 -5.94
C ALA A 20 -7.57 -15.47 -5.20
N ASP A 21 -6.97 -16.45 -5.88
CA ASP A 21 -6.62 -17.75 -5.27
C ASP A 21 -5.59 -17.56 -4.15
N LEU A 22 -4.55 -16.77 -4.37
CA LEU A 22 -3.55 -16.45 -3.34
C LEU A 22 -4.17 -15.72 -2.14
N PHE A 23 -5.14 -14.83 -2.38
CA PHE A 23 -5.87 -14.18 -1.30
C PHE A 23 -6.66 -15.20 -0.48
N TYR A 24 -7.39 -16.10 -1.13
CA TYR A 24 -8.15 -17.15 -0.49
C TYR A 24 -7.25 -18.06 0.35
N GLU A 25 -6.18 -18.62 -0.23
CA GLU A 25 -5.26 -19.53 0.45
C GLU A 25 -4.62 -18.90 1.69
N ARG A 26 -4.13 -17.66 1.56
CA ARG A 26 -3.52 -16.92 2.67
C ARG A 26 -4.52 -16.58 3.76
N THR A 27 -5.77 -16.30 3.40
CA THR A 27 -6.85 -16.04 4.34
C THR A 27 -7.24 -17.30 5.11
N VAL A 28 -7.32 -18.48 4.44
CA VAL A 28 -7.52 -19.77 5.12
C VAL A 28 -6.45 -20.01 6.16
N MET A 29 -5.17 -19.84 5.79
CA MET A 29 -4.06 -20.09 6.70
C MET A 29 -3.98 -19.08 7.86
N GLY A 30 -4.30 -17.81 7.62
CA GLY A 30 -4.37 -16.80 8.68
C GLY A 30 -5.51 -17.07 9.66
N ALA A 31 -6.67 -17.50 9.18
CA ALA A 31 -7.81 -17.86 10.02
C ALA A 31 -7.55 -19.17 10.80
N ALA A 32 -6.88 -20.15 10.19
CA ALA A 32 -6.44 -21.37 10.87
C ALA A 32 -5.41 -21.05 11.96
N ASP A 33 -4.47 -20.14 11.71
CA ASP A 33 -3.50 -19.69 12.70
C ASP A 33 -4.15 -19.05 13.91
N ALA A 34 -5.10 -18.13 13.68
CA ALA A 34 -5.83 -17.47 14.77
C ALA A 34 -6.54 -18.44 15.72
N ARG A 35 -6.92 -19.63 15.24
CA ARG A 35 -7.56 -20.68 16.03
C ARG A 35 -6.58 -21.68 16.62
N CYS A 36 -5.57 -22.08 15.85
CA CYS A 36 -4.70 -23.22 16.15
C CYS A 36 -3.30 -22.81 16.65
N GLY A 37 -2.91 -21.52 16.57
CA GLY A 37 -1.59 -21.06 16.97
C GLY A 37 -0.45 -21.66 16.15
N LEU A 38 -0.62 -21.73 14.82
CA LEU A 38 0.29 -22.45 13.91
C LEU A 38 1.63 -21.72 13.70
N PHE A 39 1.65 -20.41 13.90
CA PHE A 39 2.77 -19.55 13.53
C PHE A 39 3.27 -18.68 14.66
N ALA A 40 4.58 -18.38 14.65
CA ALA A 40 5.15 -17.30 15.44
C ALA A 40 4.62 -15.93 14.93
N PRO A 41 4.60 -14.90 15.78
CA PRO A 41 4.00 -13.59 15.42
C PRO A 41 4.56 -12.95 14.15
N ASP A 42 5.84 -13.13 13.86
CA ASP A 42 6.51 -12.63 12.66
C ASP A 42 6.02 -13.35 11.38
N VAL A 43 5.79 -14.66 11.45
CA VAL A 43 5.24 -15.45 10.34
C VAL A 43 3.78 -15.06 10.08
N ALA A 44 2.97 -14.94 11.16
CA ALA A 44 1.57 -14.50 11.07
C ALA A 44 1.46 -13.11 10.45
N SER A 45 2.33 -12.17 10.85
CA SER A 45 2.38 -10.81 10.29
C SER A 45 2.75 -10.81 8.81
N ALA A 46 3.72 -11.64 8.40
CA ALA A 46 4.10 -11.78 6.99
C ALA A 46 2.98 -12.38 6.15
N LEU A 47 2.26 -13.38 6.69
CA LEU A 47 1.11 -13.99 6.03
C LEU A 47 -0.01 -12.97 5.83
N ALA A 48 -0.30 -12.15 6.85
CA ALA A 48 -1.28 -11.07 6.77
C ALA A 48 -0.89 -10.02 5.71
N ALA A 49 0.39 -9.62 5.66
CA ALA A 49 0.91 -8.73 4.63
C ALA A 49 0.71 -9.32 3.22
N GLY A 50 1.03 -10.59 3.07
CA GLY A 50 0.85 -11.29 1.81
C GLY A 50 -0.63 -11.42 1.40
N ALA A 51 -1.55 -11.61 2.35
CA ALA A 51 -3.00 -11.63 2.07
C ALA A 51 -3.48 -10.24 1.63
N ALA A 52 -3.07 -9.16 2.31
CA ALA A 52 -3.40 -7.80 1.94
C ALA A 52 -2.92 -7.44 0.52
N GLN A 53 -1.68 -7.84 0.18
CA GLN A 53 -1.13 -7.67 -1.16
C GLN A 53 -1.95 -8.42 -2.22
N ALA A 54 -2.28 -9.69 -1.98
CA ALA A 54 -3.06 -10.49 -2.92
C ALA A 54 -4.47 -9.92 -3.11
N ARG A 55 -5.12 -9.45 -2.03
CA ARG A 55 -6.41 -8.75 -2.10
C ARG A 55 -6.31 -7.49 -2.94
N GLY A 56 -5.28 -6.66 -2.70
CA GLY A 56 -5.04 -5.44 -3.46
C GLY A 56 -4.83 -5.72 -4.95
N ALA A 57 -4.02 -6.72 -5.28
CA ALA A 57 -3.78 -7.14 -6.65
C ALA A 57 -5.07 -7.63 -7.34
N ALA A 58 -5.91 -8.42 -6.65
CA ALA A 58 -7.19 -8.90 -7.19
C ALA A 58 -8.16 -7.74 -7.47
N LEU A 59 -8.25 -6.76 -6.54
CA LEU A 59 -9.10 -5.59 -6.73
C LEU A 59 -8.66 -4.73 -7.92
N ARG A 60 -7.35 -4.44 -8.03
CA ARG A 60 -6.81 -3.70 -9.18
C ARG A 60 -7.01 -4.44 -10.50
N ALA A 61 -6.97 -5.75 -10.45
CA ALA A 61 -7.26 -6.61 -11.57
C ALA A 61 -8.75 -6.68 -11.97
N GLY A 62 -9.64 -6.01 -11.22
CA GLY A 62 -11.08 -5.92 -11.53
C GLY A 62 -11.95 -6.98 -10.88
N VAL A 63 -11.40 -7.79 -9.94
CA VAL A 63 -12.24 -8.68 -9.12
C VAL A 63 -13.13 -7.83 -8.22
N ALA A 64 -14.43 -8.07 -8.24
CA ALA A 64 -15.37 -7.30 -7.43
C ALA A 64 -15.08 -7.46 -5.93
N ALA A 65 -15.17 -6.37 -5.16
CA ALA A 65 -14.92 -6.38 -3.72
C ALA A 65 -15.87 -7.36 -2.99
N GLU A 66 -17.12 -7.50 -3.49
CA GLU A 66 -18.09 -8.45 -2.95
C GLU A 66 -17.61 -9.91 -3.10
N THR A 67 -17.09 -10.26 -4.28
CA THR A 67 -16.52 -11.60 -4.54
C THR A 67 -15.37 -11.90 -3.56
N LEU A 68 -14.53 -10.92 -3.26
CA LEU A 68 -13.45 -11.11 -2.29
C LEU A 68 -13.96 -11.22 -0.85
N ARG A 69 -15.01 -10.48 -0.47
CA ARG A 69 -15.67 -10.64 0.85
C ARG A 69 -16.27 -12.04 0.99
N GLU A 70 -16.94 -12.53 -0.03
CA GLU A 70 -17.48 -13.89 -0.03
C GLU A 70 -16.36 -14.94 0.03
N SER A 71 -15.29 -14.76 -0.74
CA SER A 71 -14.09 -15.60 -0.68
C SER A 71 -13.49 -15.64 0.73
N GLU A 72 -13.40 -14.48 1.40
CA GLU A 72 -12.92 -14.38 2.78
C GLU A 72 -13.83 -15.12 3.76
N ARG A 73 -15.15 -14.98 3.62
CA ARG A 73 -16.14 -15.69 4.43
C ARG A 73 -16.00 -17.20 4.31
N ILE A 74 -15.88 -17.71 3.06
CA ILE A 74 -15.68 -19.14 2.78
C ILE A 74 -14.35 -19.62 3.35
N ALA A 75 -13.27 -18.85 3.20
CA ALA A 75 -11.95 -19.18 3.74
C ALA A 75 -11.97 -19.33 5.27
N ARG A 76 -12.63 -18.41 5.96
CA ARG A 76 -12.78 -18.45 7.41
C ARG A 76 -13.64 -19.64 7.87
N ALA A 77 -14.73 -19.94 7.17
CA ALA A 77 -15.57 -21.10 7.46
C ALA A 77 -14.79 -22.41 7.27
N ARG A 78 -14.00 -22.54 6.20
CA ARG A 78 -13.12 -23.70 5.97
C ARG A 78 -12.09 -23.88 7.09
N ALA A 79 -11.44 -22.78 7.50
CA ALA A 79 -10.47 -22.82 8.59
C ALA A 79 -11.13 -23.22 9.93
N ALA A 80 -12.37 -22.78 10.19
CA ALA A 80 -13.11 -23.14 11.40
C ALA A 80 -13.47 -24.61 11.44
N ALA A 81 -13.76 -25.23 10.30
CA ALA A 81 -14.11 -26.66 10.18
C ALA A 81 -12.89 -27.61 10.17
N ALA A 82 -11.68 -27.10 9.90
CA ALA A 82 -10.49 -27.93 9.79
C ALA A 82 -9.99 -28.40 11.18
N ASP A 83 -9.52 -29.64 11.28
CA ASP A 83 -8.79 -30.10 12.46
C ASP A 83 -7.37 -29.54 12.48
N CYS A 84 -6.98 -28.91 13.60
CA CYS A 84 -5.66 -28.29 13.77
C CYS A 84 -4.49 -29.25 13.61
N ALA A 85 -4.70 -30.56 13.93
CA ALA A 85 -3.70 -31.61 13.85
C ALA A 85 -3.75 -32.37 12.52
N SER A 86 -4.66 -32.04 11.60
CA SER A 86 -4.76 -32.75 10.33
C SER A 86 -3.48 -32.64 9.50
N PRO A 87 -3.08 -33.70 8.78
CA PRO A 87 -1.88 -33.69 7.92
C PRO A 87 -1.89 -32.54 6.90
N ASP A 88 -3.05 -32.22 6.35
CA ASP A 88 -3.20 -31.15 5.36
C ASP A 88 -2.91 -29.76 5.95
N VAL A 89 -3.42 -29.47 7.16
CA VAL A 89 -3.14 -28.21 7.86
C VAL A 89 -1.65 -28.11 8.21
N MET A 90 -1.06 -29.19 8.71
CA MET A 90 0.36 -29.22 9.07
C MET A 90 1.28 -29.07 7.85
N LEU A 91 0.93 -29.68 6.73
CA LEU A 91 1.67 -29.54 5.47
C LEU A 91 1.58 -28.10 4.95
N ALA A 92 0.37 -27.52 4.94
CA ALA A 92 0.15 -26.14 4.51
C ALA A 92 0.92 -25.16 5.42
N ALA A 93 0.88 -25.36 6.74
CA ALA A 93 1.66 -24.55 7.69
C ALA A 93 3.18 -24.69 7.45
N GLY A 94 3.67 -25.87 7.12
CA GLY A 94 5.06 -26.08 6.71
C GLY A 94 5.47 -25.26 5.48
N ARG A 95 4.60 -25.21 4.47
CA ARG A 95 4.81 -24.37 3.25
C ARG A 95 4.85 -22.89 3.57
N VAL A 96 3.96 -22.40 4.45
CA VAL A 96 3.95 -21.00 4.90
C VAL A 96 5.28 -20.64 5.60
N ARG A 97 5.74 -21.50 6.53
CA ARG A 97 7.03 -21.28 7.22
C ARG A 97 8.22 -21.29 6.25
N GLY A 98 8.20 -22.18 5.26
CA GLY A 98 9.23 -22.22 4.20
C GLY A 98 9.25 -20.94 3.36
N ALA A 99 8.07 -20.45 2.92
CA ALA A 99 7.95 -19.20 2.19
C ALA A 99 8.39 -17.97 3.02
N PHE A 100 8.07 -17.97 4.32
CA PHE A 100 8.49 -16.92 5.24
C PHE A 100 10.01 -16.81 5.35
N SER A 101 10.74 -17.91 5.34
CA SER A 101 12.21 -17.90 5.41
C SER A 101 12.85 -17.11 4.28
N GLY A 102 12.27 -17.14 3.07
CA GLY A 102 12.66 -16.29 1.94
C GLY A 102 12.28 -14.83 2.14
N PHE A 103 11.02 -14.58 2.55
CA PHE A 103 10.48 -13.25 2.78
C PHE A 103 11.25 -12.48 3.89
N ALA A 104 11.63 -13.16 4.97
CA ALA A 104 12.37 -12.55 6.08
C ALA A 104 13.77 -12.06 5.67
N LYS A 105 14.38 -12.67 4.64
CA LYS A 105 15.69 -12.26 4.11
C LYS A 105 15.62 -11.02 3.21
N LEU A 106 14.44 -10.66 2.72
CA LEU A 106 14.29 -9.50 1.87
C LEU A 106 14.50 -8.22 2.69
N THR A 107 15.42 -7.39 2.26
CA THR A 107 15.63 -6.05 2.85
C THR A 107 14.83 -4.99 2.10
N ARG A 108 14.47 -5.25 0.84
CA ARG A 108 13.70 -4.35 -0.02
C ARG A 108 12.63 -5.12 -0.77
N LEU A 109 11.49 -4.45 -0.97
CA LEU A 109 10.39 -5.00 -1.76
C LEU A 109 9.69 -3.86 -2.50
N THR A 110 9.41 -4.09 -3.79
CA THR A 110 8.61 -3.18 -4.61
C THR A 110 7.24 -3.80 -4.84
N TYR A 111 6.22 -3.01 -4.58
CA TYR A 111 4.82 -3.34 -4.83
C TYR A 111 4.38 -2.56 -6.05
N ALA A 112 4.09 -3.27 -7.14
CA ALA A 112 3.66 -2.64 -8.38
C ALA A 112 2.28 -2.00 -8.20
N GLY A 113 2.15 -0.72 -8.59
CA GLY A 113 0.89 -0.02 -8.68
C GLY A 113 0.37 0.05 -10.11
N ASP A 114 -0.81 0.64 -10.29
CA ASP A 114 -1.35 0.95 -11.63
C ASP A 114 -0.67 2.17 -12.25
N VAL A 115 -0.31 3.15 -11.41
CA VAL A 115 0.28 4.43 -11.80
C VAL A 115 1.68 4.60 -11.22
N ALA A 116 1.87 4.20 -9.96
CA ALA A 116 3.15 4.36 -9.28
C ALA A 116 3.39 3.24 -8.26
N ASP A 117 4.63 2.78 -8.20
CA ASP A 117 5.04 1.70 -7.29
C ASP A 117 5.27 2.20 -5.87
N TRP A 118 4.94 1.36 -4.89
CA TRP A 118 5.43 1.50 -3.53
C TRP A 118 6.74 0.74 -3.34
N ARG A 119 7.76 1.42 -2.84
CA ARG A 119 9.07 0.83 -2.54
C ARG A 119 9.27 0.78 -1.03
N ALA A 120 9.43 -0.43 -0.48
CA ALA A 120 9.70 -0.68 0.92
C ALA A 120 11.19 -1.01 1.14
N ASP A 121 11.79 -0.47 2.20
CA ASP A 121 13.19 -0.71 2.60
C ASP A 121 13.28 -0.94 4.12
N ARG A 122 13.74 -2.13 4.54
CA ARG A 122 13.96 -2.50 5.95
C ARG A 122 15.36 -2.16 6.46
N ASN A 123 16.27 -1.70 5.61
CA ASN A 123 17.63 -1.41 6.04
C ASN A 123 17.63 -0.35 7.14
N ILE A 124 18.25 -0.66 8.27
CA ILE A 124 18.44 0.27 9.38
C ILE A 124 19.55 1.26 9.01
N GLY A 125 19.35 2.53 9.35
CA GLY A 125 20.30 3.60 9.08
C GLY A 125 20.48 4.55 10.27
N ARG A 126 21.62 5.24 10.30
CA ARG A 126 21.88 6.29 11.30
C ARG A 126 21.06 7.55 11.03
N ALA A 127 20.89 7.90 9.76
CA ALA A 127 20.03 8.99 9.29
C ALA A 127 18.60 8.50 8.99
N PRO A 128 17.58 9.37 9.07
CA PRO A 128 16.26 9.08 8.55
C PRO A 128 16.32 8.75 7.06
N ARG A 129 15.51 7.77 6.62
CA ARG A 129 15.39 7.37 5.23
C ARG A 129 13.98 6.95 4.91
N TRP A 130 13.66 6.85 3.65
CA TRP A 130 12.41 6.27 3.21
C TRP A 130 12.35 4.79 3.60
N ARG A 131 11.28 4.44 4.31
CA ARG A 131 10.97 3.06 4.69
C ARG A 131 9.94 2.46 3.73
N LEU A 132 8.97 3.29 3.33
CA LEU A 132 7.99 2.99 2.30
C LEU A 132 7.74 4.28 1.53
N THR A 133 7.94 4.29 0.22
CA THR A 133 7.83 5.53 -0.56
C THR A 133 7.20 5.30 -1.92
N GLN A 134 6.45 6.30 -2.36
CA GLN A 134 5.96 6.48 -3.70
C GLN A 134 6.34 7.87 -4.20
N ASP A 135 6.84 7.98 -5.43
CA ASP A 135 7.16 9.26 -6.06
C ASP A 135 6.00 9.72 -6.91
N SER A 136 5.75 11.03 -6.91
CA SER A 136 4.70 11.68 -7.70
C SER A 136 5.23 12.93 -8.38
N ARG A 137 4.73 13.20 -9.59
CA ARG A 137 4.92 14.47 -10.31
C ARG A 137 3.57 15.15 -10.47
N PHE A 138 3.54 16.46 -10.29
CA PHE A 138 2.32 17.27 -10.44
C PHE A 138 2.68 18.62 -11.09
N GLY A 139 2.43 18.71 -12.38
CA GLY A 139 2.97 19.80 -13.20
C GLY A 139 4.51 19.71 -13.27
N ALA A 140 5.19 20.83 -12.99
CA ALA A 140 6.64 20.91 -12.90
C ALA A 140 7.18 20.49 -11.52
N ASP A 141 6.31 20.30 -10.54
CA ASP A 141 6.65 19.99 -9.16
C ASP A 141 6.84 18.49 -8.93
N ARG A 142 7.57 18.15 -7.87
CA ARG A 142 7.84 16.74 -7.48
C ARG A 142 7.56 16.52 -6.02
N MET A 143 7.10 15.31 -5.70
CA MET A 143 6.88 14.86 -4.33
C MET A 143 7.35 13.41 -4.17
N ALA A 144 7.99 13.12 -3.04
CA ALA A 144 8.09 11.79 -2.47
C ALA A 144 7.16 11.71 -1.25
N PHE A 145 6.38 10.64 -1.15
CA PHE A 145 5.37 10.47 -0.11
C PHE A 145 5.45 9.07 0.48
N GLY A 146 5.29 8.97 1.81
CA GLY A 146 5.25 7.67 2.48
C GLY A 146 5.77 7.69 3.90
N LEU A 147 6.29 6.55 4.36
CA LEU A 147 6.82 6.37 5.71
C LEU A 147 8.33 6.61 5.71
N ALA A 148 8.80 7.48 6.59
CA ALA A 148 10.22 7.80 6.74
C ALA A 148 10.64 7.69 8.21
N GLY A 149 11.87 7.22 8.44
CA GLY A 149 12.42 7.07 9.78
C GLY A 149 13.75 6.30 9.79
N ARG A 150 14.33 6.15 10.97
CA ARG A 150 15.61 5.41 11.13
C ARG A 150 15.39 3.90 11.13
N GLN A 151 14.27 3.46 11.68
CA GLN A 151 13.89 2.04 11.79
C GLN A 151 12.36 1.90 11.85
N GLY A 152 11.85 0.69 11.62
CA GLY A 152 10.41 0.39 11.65
C GLY A 152 9.62 1.13 10.57
N ALA A 153 8.34 1.37 10.83
CA ALA A 153 7.44 2.03 9.87
C ALA A 153 7.66 3.55 9.79
N GLY A 154 8.26 4.18 10.80
CA GLY A 154 8.50 5.63 10.79
C GLY A 154 7.24 6.49 10.81
N ALA A 155 7.42 7.78 10.51
CA ALA A 155 6.33 8.76 10.39
C ALA A 155 5.86 8.90 8.93
N LEU A 156 4.60 9.25 8.72
CA LEU A 156 4.06 9.60 7.41
C LEU A 156 4.51 11.01 7.02
N VAL A 157 5.19 11.12 5.89
CA VAL A 157 5.83 12.34 5.43
C VAL A 157 5.53 12.58 3.95
N ALA A 158 5.30 13.83 3.57
CA ALA A 158 5.42 14.29 2.19
C ALA A 158 6.65 15.20 2.08
N VAL A 159 7.53 14.92 1.14
CA VAL A 159 8.66 15.78 0.80
C VAL A 159 8.43 16.31 -0.60
N ALA A 160 8.29 17.63 -0.73
CA ALA A 160 7.95 18.28 -2.00
C ALA A 160 8.97 19.35 -2.38
N ARG A 161 9.24 19.42 -3.68
CA ARG A 161 9.97 20.52 -4.33
C ARG A 161 9.08 21.21 -5.32
N PHE A 162 9.02 22.53 -5.25
CA PHE A 162 8.29 23.39 -6.17
C PHE A 162 9.25 24.03 -7.16
N ALA A 163 8.92 23.93 -8.46
CA ALA A 163 9.82 24.35 -9.53
C ALA A 163 10.10 25.86 -9.52
N ASP A 164 9.13 26.63 -9.06
CA ASP A 164 9.20 28.11 -8.91
C ASP A 164 9.74 28.54 -7.54
N ALA A 165 10.31 27.62 -6.76
CA ALA A 165 10.79 27.85 -5.39
C ALA A 165 9.70 28.37 -4.41
N ALA A 166 8.41 28.22 -4.73
CA ALA A 166 7.32 28.62 -3.86
C ALA A 166 7.35 27.87 -2.52
N GLU A 167 6.98 28.58 -1.45
CA GLU A 167 7.02 28.07 -0.08
C GLU A 167 5.60 27.85 0.44
N PRO A 168 5.10 26.61 0.52
CA PRO A 168 3.80 26.34 1.14
C PRO A 168 3.89 26.54 2.65
N TYR A 169 2.90 27.19 3.25
CA TYR A 169 2.86 27.38 4.70
C TYR A 169 2.33 26.18 5.46
N ALA A 170 1.54 25.31 4.77
CA ALA A 170 0.98 24.09 5.34
C ALA A 170 0.76 23.04 4.25
N ALA A 171 0.48 21.81 4.71
CA ALA A 171 -0.02 20.74 3.84
C ALA A 171 -1.11 19.94 4.55
N ARG A 172 -1.97 19.25 3.77
CA ARG A 172 -2.94 18.31 4.30
C ARG A 172 -3.09 17.11 3.37
N ILE A 173 -3.39 15.94 3.93
CA ILE A 173 -3.81 14.77 3.18
C ILE A 173 -5.32 14.75 3.14
N VAL A 174 -5.88 14.58 1.96
CA VAL A 174 -7.32 14.46 1.72
C VAL A 174 -7.61 13.08 1.16
N LEU A 175 -8.49 12.34 1.81
CA LEU A 175 -8.80 10.95 1.50
C LEU A 175 -10.26 10.63 1.84
N ARG A 176 -10.74 9.42 1.48
CA ARG A 176 -12.09 8.99 1.81
C ARG A 176 -12.28 8.85 3.33
N ASP A 177 -13.37 9.41 3.82
CA ASP A 177 -13.84 9.19 5.19
C ASP A 177 -14.57 7.83 5.27
N THR A 178 -13.90 6.84 5.82
CA THR A 178 -14.46 5.49 5.99
C THR A 178 -15.60 5.44 7.01
N GLY A 179 -15.76 6.45 7.86
CA GLY A 179 -16.90 6.60 8.75
C GLY A 179 -18.17 7.09 8.05
N ARG A 180 -18.01 7.78 6.90
CA ARG A 180 -19.14 8.27 6.08
C ARG A 180 -19.47 7.36 4.91
N SER A 181 -18.49 6.59 4.42
CA SER A 181 -18.66 5.67 3.31
C SER A 181 -17.81 4.42 3.53
N SER A 182 -18.48 3.28 3.67
CA SER A 182 -17.83 1.97 3.88
C SER A 182 -17.17 1.43 2.60
N GLN A 183 -17.57 1.93 1.43
CA GLN A 183 -17.08 1.43 0.12
C GLN A 183 -16.51 2.56 -0.73
N PRO A 184 -15.52 2.27 -1.59
CA PRO A 184 -15.02 3.24 -2.55
C PRO A 184 -16.09 3.56 -3.59
N TYR A 185 -16.12 4.81 -4.06
CA TYR A 185 -17.02 5.25 -5.12
C TYR A 185 -16.66 4.71 -6.52
N LEU A 186 -15.61 3.90 -6.60
CA LEU A 186 -15.07 3.35 -7.84
C LEU A 186 -15.93 2.22 -8.43
N ASP A 187 -16.76 1.57 -7.63
CA ASP A 187 -17.57 0.42 -8.04
C ASP A 187 -18.71 0.82 -9.01
N GLY A 188 -19.10 2.09 -9.03
CA GLY A 188 -20.09 2.64 -9.98
C GLY A 188 -19.56 2.93 -11.40
N TRP A 189 -18.26 2.75 -11.65
CA TRP A 189 -17.62 3.08 -12.93
C TRP A 189 -17.33 1.80 -13.73
N GLY A 190 -18.39 1.19 -14.27
CA GLY A 190 -18.24 0.19 -15.35
C GLY A 190 -17.44 -1.08 -15.05
N GLY A 191 -17.59 -1.69 -13.87
CA GLY A 191 -17.04 -3.02 -13.60
C GLY A 191 -15.83 -3.07 -12.65
N GLY A 192 -15.56 -2.02 -11.93
CA GLY A 192 -14.56 -2.04 -10.82
C GLY A 192 -13.09 -1.93 -11.24
N SER A 193 -12.76 -1.99 -12.52
CA SER A 193 -11.39 -1.75 -13.00
C SER A 193 -11.04 -0.27 -12.99
N THR A 194 -9.86 0.06 -12.46
CA THR A 194 -9.29 1.42 -12.47
C THR A 194 -8.25 1.61 -13.55
N ALA A 195 -8.05 0.61 -14.42
CA ALA A 195 -7.08 0.67 -15.51
C ALA A 195 -7.31 1.91 -16.38
N GLY A 196 -6.27 2.73 -16.55
CA GLY A 196 -6.34 3.98 -17.32
C GLY A 196 -7.05 5.15 -16.63
N LEU A 197 -7.65 4.96 -15.44
CA LEU A 197 -8.30 6.05 -14.71
C LEU A 197 -7.25 6.91 -13.98
N PRO A 198 -7.15 8.22 -14.25
CA PRO A 198 -6.21 9.10 -13.55
C PRO A 198 -6.47 9.13 -12.04
N LEU A 199 -5.43 9.26 -11.22
CA LEU A 199 -5.55 9.28 -9.75
C LEU A 199 -6.51 10.36 -9.24
N ALA A 200 -6.57 11.52 -9.89
CA ALA A 200 -7.53 12.58 -9.55
C ALA A 200 -9.01 12.12 -9.62
N ARG A 201 -9.31 11.14 -10.46
CA ARG A 201 -10.65 10.55 -10.61
C ARG A 201 -10.94 9.40 -9.66
N ARG A 202 -9.94 8.97 -8.88
CA ARG A 202 -10.06 7.89 -7.87
C ARG A 202 -10.37 8.42 -6.47
N LEU A 203 -10.53 9.73 -6.32
CA LEU A 203 -10.99 10.35 -5.07
C LEU A 203 -12.52 10.27 -4.97
N PRO A 204 -13.07 10.15 -3.75
CA PRO A 204 -14.50 10.23 -3.53
C PRO A 204 -15.01 11.69 -3.70
N PRO A 205 -16.34 11.90 -3.79
CA PRO A 205 -16.94 13.23 -3.81
C PRO A 205 -16.63 14.00 -2.51
N HIS A 206 -16.70 15.33 -2.58
CA HIS A 206 -16.36 16.23 -1.46
C HIS A 206 -17.09 15.92 -0.15
N THR A 207 -18.32 15.40 -0.23
CA THR A 207 -19.14 15.04 0.94
C THR A 207 -18.60 13.84 1.73
N ALA A 208 -17.73 13.04 1.12
CA ALA A 208 -17.14 11.84 1.72
C ALA A 208 -15.62 11.97 1.93
N LEU A 209 -15.09 13.18 1.89
CA LEU A 209 -13.67 13.44 2.14
C LEU A 209 -13.41 13.76 3.62
N ARG A 210 -12.26 13.34 4.07
CA ARG A 210 -11.63 13.71 5.34
C ARG A 210 -10.24 14.27 5.08
N ALA A 211 -9.89 15.33 5.81
CA ALA A 211 -8.58 15.95 5.71
C ALA A 211 -7.80 15.77 7.02
N TYR A 212 -6.50 15.52 6.89
CA TYR A 212 -5.53 15.48 8.00
C TYR A 212 -4.46 16.51 7.73
N GLY A 213 -4.41 17.59 8.53
CA GLY A 213 -3.36 18.59 8.46
C GLY A 213 -2.00 18.02 8.86
N ALA A 214 -0.94 18.54 8.28
CA ALA A 214 0.41 18.24 8.72
C ALA A 214 0.64 18.77 10.15
N ALA A 215 1.20 17.93 11.01
CA ALA A 215 1.54 18.29 12.40
C ALA A 215 2.87 19.07 12.48
N ALA A 216 3.72 18.98 11.45
CA ALA A 216 4.97 19.72 11.38
C ALA A 216 5.35 20.02 9.93
N ARG A 217 6.02 21.15 9.74
CA ARG A 217 6.67 21.59 8.50
C ARG A 217 8.14 21.90 8.80
N ALA A 218 9.04 21.45 7.93
CA ALA A 218 10.47 21.75 8.03
C ALA A 218 11.12 21.78 6.63
N ARG A 219 12.37 22.23 6.52
CA ARG A 219 13.19 21.93 5.35
C ARG A 219 13.41 20.43 5.30
N ALA A 220 13.39 19.85 4.10
CA ALA A 220 13.56 18.42 3.93
C ALA A 220 14.98 17.99 4.26
N ASP A 221 15.12 16.83 4.92
CA ASP A 221 16.38 16.16 5.07
C ASP A 221 16.90 15.75 3.67
N PRO A 222 18.19 15.98 3.34
CA PRO A 222 18.78 15.61 2.05
C PRO A 222 18.54 14.13 1.67
N ASP A 223 18.54 13.22 2.65
CA ASP A 223 18.32 11.79 2.44
C ASP A 223 16.87 11.44 2.07
N LEU A 224 15.95 12.39 2.24
CA LEU A 224 14.53 12.22 1.90
C LEU A 224 14.12 12.97 0.62
N LEU A 225 15.00 13.77 0.04
CA LEU A 225 14.68 14.48 -1.19
C LEU A 225 14.55 13.52 -2.37
N PRO A 226 13.65 13.81 -3.33
CA PRO A 226 13.66 13.12 -4.62
C PRO A 226 15.02 13.23 -5.30
N LYS A 227 15.39 12.25 -6.12
CA LYS A 227 16.63 12.31 -6.89
C LYS A 227 16.74 13.60 -7.68
N ASP A 228 17.95 14.14 -7.76
CA ASP A 228 18.28 15.36 -8.49
C ASP A 228 17.60 16.65 -7.93
N VAL A 229 17.22 16.61 -6.65
CA VAL A 229 16.64 17.75 -5.94
C VAL A 229 17.53 18.12 -4.78
N ALA A 230 17.99 19.39 -4.73
CA ALA A 230 18.89 19.88 -3.70
C ALA A 230 18.14 20.38 -2.44
N GLU A 231 16.92 20.86 -2.59
CA GLU A 231 16.12 21.44 -1.50
C GLU A 231 14.62 21.15 -1.68
N GLY A 232 13.90 21.17 -0.54
CA GLY A 232 12.46 20.96 -0.53
C GLY A 232 11.86 21.15 0.86
N TRP A 233 10.57 20.96 0.94
CA TRP A 233 9.77 21.06 2.16
C TRP A 233 9.28 19.70 2.58
N ALA A 234 9.46 19.37 3.87
CA ALA A 234 8.94 18.17 4.49
C ALA A 234 7.72 18.49 5.37
N PHE A 235 6.68 17.69 5.24
CA PHE A 235 5.44 17.78 6.01
C PHE A 235 5.20 16.44 6.69
N ARG A 236 5.17 16.42 8.02
CA ARG A 236 4.87 15.23 8.80
C ARG A 236 3.41 15.21 9.19
N PHE A 237 2.75 14.08 8.96
CA PHE A 237 1.33 13.88 9.27
C PHE A 237 1.13 13.05 10.54
N PRO A 238 -0.04 13.17 11.19
CA PRO A 238 -0.36 12.41 12.38
C PRO A 238 -0.58 10.92 12.09
N ASP A 239 -0.44 10.07 13.11
CA ASP A 239 -0.60 8.61 13.00
C ASP A 239 -2.02 8.20 12.59
N GLU A 240 -3.03 9.04 12.87
CA GLU A 240 -4.39 8.85 12.39
C GLU A 240 -4.45 8.82 10.86
N ALA A 241 -3.68 9.66 10.17
CA ALA A 241 -3.61 9.66 8.71
C ALA A 241 -3.00 8.36 8.17
N VAL A 242 -1.99 7.79 8.87
CA VAL A 242 -1.41 6.48 8.52
C VAL A 242 -2.46 5.38 8.60
N ARG A 243 -3.24 5.36 9.70
CA ARG A 243 -4.30 4.36 9.91
C ARG A 243 -5.41 4.50 8.88
N ALA A 244 -5.84 5.72 8.61
CA ALA A 244 -6.86 6.00 7.62
C ALA A 244 -6.41 5.57 6.20
N LEU A 245 -5.19 5.93 5.80
CA LEU A 245 -4.62 5.53 4.51
C LEU A 245 -4.52 4.00 4.37
N ALA A 246 -4.07 3.29 5.41
CA ALA A 246 -3.95 1.84 5.39
C ALA A 246 -5.30 1.10 5.32
N GLY A 247 -6.40 1.77 5.69
CA GLY A 247 -7.76 1.21 5.63
C GLY A 247 -8.49 1.45 4.31
N LEU A 248 -7.89 2.17 3.35
CA LEU A 248 -8.51 2.46 2.06
C LEU A 248 -8.44 1.26 1.10
N ASP A 249 -9.33 1.27 0.11
CA ASP A 249 -9.27 0.32 -1.01
C ASP A 249 -8.02 0.61 -1.87
N PRO A 250 -7.25 -0.41 -2.26
CA PRO A 250 -6.04 -0.22 -3.06
C PRO A 250 -6.25 0.49 -4.40
N ARG A 251 -7.48 0.52 -4.93
CA ARG A 251 -7.81 1.23 -6.18
C ARG A 251 -7.96 2.73 -5.98
N GLU A 252 -8.14 3.19 -4.75
CA GLU A 252 -8.32 4.61 -4.45
C GLU A 252 -7.03 5.41 -4.61
N ALA A 253 -7.18 6.73 -4.59
CA ALA A 253 -6.10 7.67 -4.46
C ALA A 253 -6.31 8.58 -3.26
N VAL A 254 -5.25 9.20 -2.79
CA VAL A 254 -5.29 10.32 -1.85
C VAL A 254 -4.70 11.56 -2.50
N ALA A 255 -5.17 12.74 -2.10
CA ALA A 255 -4.55 13.99 -2.50
C ALA A 255 -3.69 14.54 -1.36
N VAL A 256 -2.48 14.96 -1.67
CA VAL A 256 -1.66 15.80 -0.79
C VAL A 256 -1.80 17.22 -1.32
N GLU A 257 -2.41 18.09 -0.52
CA GLU A 257 -2.63 19.48 -0.85
C GLU A 257 -1.60 20.36 -0.12
N PHE A 258 -0.88 21.16 -0.87
CA PHE A 258 0.07 22.15 -0.37
C PHE A 258 -0.60 23.53 -0.43
N LEU A 259 -0.61 24.24 0.69
CA LEU A 259 -1.32 25.51 0.88
C LEU A 259 -0.34 26.67 0.82
N PHE A 260 -0.61 27.63 -0.05
CA PHE A 260 0.21 28.80 -0.28
C PHE A 260 -0.55 30.09 0.06
N PRO A 261 0.13 31.21 0.28
CA PRO A 261 -0.51 32.51 0.43
C PRO A 261 -1.49 32.81 -0.71
N GLY A 262 -2.57 33.57 -0.40
CA GLY A 262 -3.60 33.91 -1.38
C GLY A 262 -4.51 32.73 -1.75
N ASP A 263 -4.74 31.80 -0.81
CA ASP A 263 -5.63 30.65 -0.96
C ASP A 263 -5.28 29.70 -2.12
N GLN A 264 -4.04 29.80 -2.60
CA GLN A 264 -3.57 28.91 -3.65
C GLN A 264 -3.30 27.50 -3.11
N ILE A 265 -3.76 26.49 -3.84
CA ILE A 265 -3.58 25.07 -3.50
C ILE A 265 -2.95 24.36 -4.69
N ARG A 266 -1.84 23.66 -4.44
CA ARG A 266 -1.29 22.68 -5.40
C ARG A 266 -1.54 21.27 -4.87
N ARG A 267 -1.93 20.37 -5.77
CA ARG A 267 -2.31 19.00 -5.43
C ARG A 267 -1.40 18.00 -6.10
N ALA A 268 -0.82 17.11 -5.29
CA ALA A 268 -0.20 15.89 -5.76
C ALA A 268 -1.13 14.72 -5.43
N TYR A 269 -1.19 13.72 -6.30
CA TYR A 269 -1.99 12.51 -6.08
C TYR A 269 -1.08 11.32 -5.82
N VAL A 270 -1.49 10.47 -4.88
CA VAL A 270 -0.80 9.24 -4.47
C VAL A 270 -1.77 8.09 -4.65
N GLU A 271 -1.33 7.01 -5.26
CA GLU A 271 -2.08 5.76 -5.34
C GLU A 271 -2.04 5.05 -3.99
N VAL A 272 -3.20 4.65 -3.45
CA VAL A 272 -3.25 3.85 -2.23
C VAL A 272 -2.51 2.52 -2.44
N GLY A 273 -2.83 1.82 -3.52
CA GLY A 273 -2.11 0.59 -3.92
C GLY A 273 -1.86 -0.36 -2.75
N ASP A 274 -0.66 -0.90 -2.68
CA ASP A 274 -0.24 -1.83 -1.65
C ASP A 274 0.41 -1.15 -0.41
N PHE A 275 0.02 0.10 -0.08
CA PHE A 275 0.53 0.81 1.10
C PHE A 275 0.40 -0.02 2.38
N ALA A 276 -0.76 -0.65 2.61
CA ALA A 276 -1.01 -1.49 3.79
C ALA A 276 -0.06 -2.70 3.83
N ALA A 277 0.17 -3.37 2.69
CA ALA A 277 1.10 -4.49 2.58
C ALA A 277 2.56 -4.05 2.78
N GLY A 278 2.96 -2.92 2.20
CA GLY A 278 4.29 -2.33 2.40
C GLY A 278 4.54 -1.95 3.86
N ARG A 279 3.54 -1.36 4.53
CA ARG A 279 3.62 -1.06 5.96
C ARG A 279 3.77 -2.33 6.80
N ALA A 280 3.00 -3.38 6.52
CA ALA A 280 3.10 -4.65 7.21
C ALA A 280 4.49 -5.32 6.97
N PHE A 281 5.04 -5.22 5.75
CA PHE A 281 6.41 -5.68 5.47
C PHE A 281 7.43 -5.02 6.39
N LEU A 282 7.31 -3.72 6.70
CA LEU A 282 8.24 -3.02 7.58
C LEU A 282 8.14 -3.46 9.05
N GLN A 283 7.01 -4.03 9.46
CA GLN A 283 6.77 -4.50 10.84
C GLN A 283 7.33 -5.89 11.10
N VAL A 284 7.57 -6.69 10.05
CA VAL A 284 8.23 -7.99 10.18
C VAL A 284 9.71 -7.74 10.47
N ALA A 285 10.19 -8.22 11.61
CA ALA A 285 11.60 -8.09 12.00
C ALA A 285 12.50 -8.75 10.94
N GLY A 286 13.42 -7.96 10.37
CA GLY A 286 14.50 -8.50 9.55
C GLY A 286 15.44 -9.32 10.44
N ARG A 287 15.74 -10.53 10.05
CA ARG A 287 16.75 -11.40 10.71
C ARG A 287 18.08 -11.21 10.04
#